data_626ed799e7ff1917da8407228ee5a2bd
#
_entry.id   626ed799e7ff1917da8407228ee5a2bd
#
_cell.length_a   1.000
_cell.length_b   1.000
_cell.length_c   1.000
_cell.angle_alpha   90.00
_cell.angle_beta   90.00
_cell.angle_gamma   90.00
#
_symmetry.space_group_name_H-M   'P 1'
#
loop_
_entity.id
_entity.type
_entity.pdbx_description
1 polymer ?
#
loop_
_entity_poly.entity_id
_entity_poly.type
_entity_poly.pdbx_seq_one_letter_code
_entity_poly.pdbx_strand_id
1 'polypeptide(L)'
;MPFAATTGFAFSEFGIATYAPRKSGVYGIYNGTTWIYVGEAQDIEARLYEHRRGQSDQSSCILRQVPTHFLFEECTEAVRKLREATLRRELSPICNKT
;
A
#
# COMPACT_ATOMS: atom_id res chain seq x y z
N MET A 1 -9.55 12.79 5.35
CA MET A 1 -9.18 11.67 4.44
C MET A 1 -7.80 11.15 4.81
N PRO A 2 -7.65 9.85 5.03
CA PRO A 2 -6.35 9.29 5.36
C PRO A 2 -5.33 9.46 4.23
N PHE A 3 -5.74 9.17 2.99
CA PHE A 3 -4.89 9.41 1.83
C PHE A 3 -5.37 10.65 1.08
N ALA A 4 -4.44 11.33 0.43
CA ALA A 4 -4.75 12.53 -0.34
C ALA A 4 -5.72 12.22 -1.49
N ALA A 5 -5.53 11.06 -2.15
CA ALA A 5 -6.41 10.61 -3.21
C ALA A 5 -7.54 9.77 -2.64
N THR A 6 -8.70 9.80 -3.31
CA THR A 6 -9.87 9.02 -2.88
C THR A 6 -10.19 7.88 -3.83
N THR A 7 -9.64 7.91 -5.06
CA THR A 7 -9.87 6.88 -6.07
C THR A 7 -8.60 6.06 -6.23
N GLY A 8 -8.70 4.76 -5.99
CA GLY A 8 -7.57 3.86 -6.08
C GLY A 8 -7.33 3.34 -7.48
N PHE A 9 -6.17 2.72 -7.65
CA PHE A 9 -5.71 2.13 -8.91
C PHE A 9 -5.74 0.61 -8.78
N ALA A 10 -5.95 -0.08 -9.88
CA ALA A 10 -6.03 -1.54 -9.87
C ALA A 10 -4.74 -2.17 -9.31
N PHE A 11 -4.87 -3.05 -8.34
CA PHE A 11 -3.75 -3.80 -7.78
C PHE A 11 -3.45 -4.99 -8.68
N SER A 12 -2.76 -4.73 -9.77
CA SER A 12 -2.41 -5.68 -10.81
C SER A 12 -1.06 -5.31 -11.40
N GLU A 13 -0.47 -6.19 -12.19
CA GLU A 13 0.80 -5.87 -12.86
C GLU A 13 0.66 -4.60 -13.70
N PHE A 14 -0.43 -4.50 -14.46
CA PHE A 14 -0.66 -3.33 -15.31
C PHE A 14 -0.90 -2.06 -14.48
N GLY A 15 -1.73 -2.15 -13.44
CA GLY A 15 -2.04 -0.99 -12.61
C GLY A 15 -0.82 -0.46 -11.89
N ILE A 16 0.01 -1.36 -11.35
CA ILE A 16 1.23 -0.96 -10.67
C ILE A 16 2.20 -0.31 -11.65
N ALA A 17 2.39 -0.93 -12.83
CA ALA A 17 3.28 -0.39 -13.85
C ALA A 17 2.85 0.99 -14.33
N THR A 18 1.54 1.22 -14.42
CA THR A 18 0.99 2.46 -14.97
C THR A 18 0.97 3.59 -13.96
N TYR A 19 0.61 3.30 -12.70
CA TYR A 19 0.29 4.34 -11.73
C TYR A 19 1.23 4.44 -10.54
N ALA A 20 1.92 3.37 -10.15
CA ALA A 20 2.77 3.40 -8.97
C ALA A 20 4.07 4.12 -9.28
N PRO A 21 4.47 5.12 -8.47
CA PRO A 21 5.69 5.88 -8.73
C PRO A 21 6.92 5.18 -8.17
N ARG A 22 8.05 5.42 -8.81
CA ARG A 22 9.35 4.99 -8.29
C ARG A 22 9.87 6.05 -7.33
N LYS A 23 9.10 6.29 -6.29
CA LYS A 23 9.36 7.37 -5.33
C LYS A 23 9.13 6.88 -3.91
N SER A 24 9.76 7.58 -2.98
CA SER A 24 9.57 7.34 -1.55
C SER A 24 8.17 7.77 -1.13
N GLY A 25 7.55 6.99 -0.25
CA GLY A 25 6.24 7.36 0.27
C GLY A 25 5.55 6.23 0.99
N VAL A 26 4.25 6.41 1.17
CA VAL A 26 3.38 5.44 1.83
C VAL A 26 2.33 4.95 0.83
N TYR A 27 1.82 3.75 1.07
CA TYR A 27 0.80 3.17 0.20
C TYR A 27 -0.19 2.36 1.03
N GLY A 28 -1.38 2.15 0.47
CA GLY A 28 -2.39 1.31 1.09
C GLY A 28 -3.01 0.39 0.05
N ILE A 29 -3.27 -0.86 0.44
CA ILE A 29 -3.88 -1.88 -0.41
C ILE A 29 -5.23 -2.22 0.20
N TYR A 30 -6.28 -2.29 -0.63
CA TYR A 30 -7.62 -2.53 -0.12
C TYR A 30 -8.47 -3.36 -1.07
N ASN A 31 -9.61 -3.81 -0.55
CA ASN A 31 -10.63 -4.54 -1.30
C ASN A 31 -11.99 -3.97 -0.87
N GLY A 32 -12.68 -3.30 -1.80
CA GLY A 32 -13.96 -2.68 -1.48
C GLY A 32 -13.81 -1.65 -0.38
N THR A 33 -14.40 -1.92 0.77
CA THR A 33 -14.33 -1.02 1.93
C THR A 33 -13.32 -1.49 2.98
N THR A 34 -12.59 -2.58 2.71
CA THR A 34 -11.68 -3.19 3.68
C THR A 34 -10.25 -2.83 3.37
N TRP A 35 -9.58 -2.15 4.32
CA TRP A 35 -8.16 -1.89 4.21
C TRP A 35 -7.38 -3.16 4.58
N ILE A 36 -6.49 -3.57 3.69
CA ILE A 36 -5.75 -4.82 3.85
C ILE A 36 -4.38 -4.57 4.44
N TYR A 37 -3.64 -3.62 3.89
CA TYR A 37 -2.27 -3.37 4.33
C TYR A 37 -1.86 -1.92 4.03
N VAL A 38 -1.15 -1.30 4.97
CA VAL A 38 -0.54 0.02 4.78
C VAL A 38 0.95 -0.14 5.02
N GLY A 39 1.77 0.41 4.13
CA GLY A 39 3.21 0.31 4.26
C GLY A 39 3.91 1.59 3.83
N GLU A 40 5.23 1.62 4.03
CA GLU A 40 6.08 2.70 3.56
C GLU A 40 7.23 2.09 2.77
N ALA A 41 7.76 2.84 1.80
CA ALA A 41 8.81 2.32 0.94
C ALA A 41 9.66 3.44 0.37
N GLN A 42 10.91 3.12 0.09
CA GLN A 42 11.80 4.01 -0.65
C GLN A 42 11.40 4.08 -2.12
N ASP A 43 10.81 2.99 -2.63
CA ASP A 43 10.34 2.85 -4.00
C ASP A 43 8.98 2.16 -3.95
N ILE A 44 7.92 2.95 -4.08
CA ILE A 44 6.56 2.44 -3.94
C ILE A 44 6.26 1.36 -5.00
N GLU A 45 6.67 1.61 -6.25
CA GLU A 45 6.42 0.64 -7.33
C GLU A 45 7.04 -0.72 -7.02
N ALA A 46 8.32 -0.72 -6.65
CA ALA A 46 9.04 -1.96 -6.37
C ALA A 46 8.38 -2.74 -5.23
N ARG A 47 7.97 -2.03 -4.18
CA ARG A 47 7.38 -2.68 -3.01
C ARG A 47 6.01 -3.27 -3.33
N LEU A 48 5.20 -2.57 -4.12
CA LEU A 48 3.90 -3.08 -4.53
C LEU A 48 4.05 -4.35 -5.38
N TYR A 49 5.05 -4.40 -6.26
CA TYR A 49 5.35 -5.61 -7.02
C TYR A 49 5.72 -6.78 -6.12
N GLU A 50 6.53 -6.52 -5.08
CA GLU A 50 6.90 -7.58 -4.13
C GLU A 50 5.66 -8.17 -3.47
N HIS A 51 4.72 -7.32 -3.05
CA HIS A 51 3.47 -7.80 -2.44
C HIS A 51 2.64 -8.58 -3.46
N ARG A 52 2.52 -8.05 -4.66
CA ARG A 52 1.69 -8.66 -5.71
C ARG A 52 2.22 -10.01 -6.15
N ARG A 53 3.55 -10.16 -6.17
CA ARG A 53 4.23 -11.37 -6.67
C ARG A 53 4.55 -12.39 -5.60
N GLY A 54 4.12 -12.17 -4.38
CA GLY A 54 4.34 -13.10 -3.28
C GLY A 54 5.77 -13.07 -2.73
N GLN A 55 6.48 -11.97 -2.89
CA GLN A 55 7.90 -11.86 -2.56
C GLN A 55 8.17 -11.13 -1.25
N SER A 56 7.13 -10.68 -0.54
CA SER A 56 7.30 -9.99 0.73
C SER A 56 6.79 -10.85 1.87
N ASP A 57 7.22 -10.51 3.10
CA ASP A 57 6.76 -11.21 4.30
C ASP A 57 5.26 -11.06 4.49
N GLN A 58 4.66 -9.98 3.99
CA GLN A 58 3.24 -9.71 4.14
C GLN A 58 2.40 -10.27 3.00
N SER A 59 3.03 -10.76 1.92
CA SER A 59 2.32 -11.20 0.71
C SER A 59 1.26 -12.26 0.99
N SER A 60 1.57 -13.23 1.84
CA SER A 60 0.64 -14.31 2.14
C SER A 60 -0.68 -13.76 2.70
N CYS A 61 -0.58 -12.86 3.68
CA CYS A 61 -1.77 -12.25 4.27
C CYS A 61 -2.50 -11.38 3.24
N ILE A 62 -1.75 -10.54 2.52
CA ILE A 62 -2.33 -9.61 1.55
C ILE A 62 -3.10 -10.36 0.47
N LEU A 63 -2.49 -11.35 -0.15
CA LEU A 63 -3.11 -12.07 -1.27
C LEU A 63 -4.30 -12.90 -0.83
N ARG A 64 -4.28 -13.39 0.41
CA ARG A 64 -5.41 -14.14 0.97
C ARG A 64 -6.67 -13.29 1.08
N GLN A 65 -6.51 -11.97 1.23
CA GLN A 65 -7.63 -11.04 1.35
C GLN A 65 -8.19 -10.59 0.00
N VAL A 66 -7.67 -11.11 -1.10
CA VAL A 66 -8.11 -10.80 -2.46
C VAL A 66 -8.07 -9.29 -2.72
N PRO A 67 -6.87 -8.68 -2.72
CA PRO A 67 -6.75 -7.23 -2.91
C PRO A 67 -7.19 -6.81 -4.31
N THR A 68 -7.87 -5.67 -4.41
CA THR A 68 -8.35 -5.16 -5.68
C THR A 68 -7.71 -3.84 -6.10
N HIS A 69 -7.35 -2.99 -5.14
CA HIS A 69 -6.90 -1.63 -5.43
C HIS A 69 -5.79 -1.19 -4.49
N PHE A 70 -5.06 -0.15 -4.90
CA PHE A 70 -4.09 0.50 -4.04
C PHE A 70 -4.19 2.02 -4.19
N LEU A 71 -3.72 2.72 -3.14
CA LEU A 71 -3.52 4.16 -3.13
C LEU A 71 -2.10 4.42 -2.65
N PHE A 72 -1.58 5.61 -2.94
CA PHE A 72 -0.27 5.98 -2.45
C PHE A 72 -0.19 7.48 -2.22
N GLU A 73 0.86 7.88 -1.50
CA GLU A 73 1.14 9.27 -1.21
C GLU A 73 2.66 9.42 -1.17
N GLU A 74 3.21 10.28 -2.03
CA GLU A 74 4.65 10.50 -2.06
C GLU A 74 5.05 11.37 -0.86
N CYS A 75 6.12 10.99 -0.19
CA CYS A 75 6.68 11.78 0.90
C CYS A 75 8.13 11.37 1.13
N THR A 76 8.87 12.23 1.83
CA THR A 76 10.30 12.01 2.06
C THR A 76 10.52 10.89 3.07
N GLU A 77 11.74 10.37 3.10
CA GLU A 77 12.14 9.36 4.07
C GLU A 77 11.91 9.82 5.50
N ALA A 78 12.14 11.10 5.78
CA ALA A 78 11.99 11.65 7.13
C ALA A 78 10.54 11.59 7.62
N VAL A 79 9.58 11.64 6.69
CA VAL A 79 8.15 11.74 7.00
C VAL A 79 7.44 10.40 6.88
N ARG A 80 7.90 9.51 5.97
CA ARG A 80 7.11 8.35 5.59
C ARG A 80 6.81 7.37 6.71
N LYS A 81 7.74 7.18 7.65
CA LYS A 81 7.50 6.26 8.77
C LYS A 81 6.43 6.78 9.71
N LEU A 82 6.44 8.07 9.99
CA LEU A 82 5.42 8.69 10.82
C LEU A 82 4.08 8.66 10.12
N ARG A 83 4.07 8.95 8.81
CA ARG A 83 2.85 8.93 8.03
C ARG A 83 2.24 7.54 7.97
N GLU A 84 3.08 6.52 7.78
CA GLU A 84 2.65 5.12 7.77
C GLU A 84 2.01 4.74 9.11
N ALA A 85 2.64 5.11 10.21
CA ALA A 85 2.11 4.81 11.54
C ALA A 85 0.75 5.47 11.76
N THR A 86 0.58 6.71 11.30
CA THR A 86 -0.68 7.43 11.40
C THR A 86 -1.78 6.71 10.59
N LEU A 87 -1.46 6.34 9.36
CA LEU A 87 -2.43 5.64 8.49
C LEU A 87 -2.83 4.28 9.06
N ARG A 88 -1.87 3.54 9.60
CA ARG A 88 -2.16 2.24 10.23
C ARG A 88 -3.13 2.40 11.39
N ARG A 89 -2.95 3.43 12.18
CA ARG A 89 -3.83 3.70 13.33
C ARG A 89 -5.22 4.10 12.88
N GLU A 90 -5.31 4.92 11.84
CA GLU A 90 -6.61 5.40 11.35
C GLU A 90 -7.39 4.31 10.62
N LEU A 91 -6.71 3.48 9.84
CA LEU A 91 -7.37 2.52 8.94
C LEU A 91 -7.48 1.12 9.52
N SER A 92 -6.67 0.78 10.50
CA SER A 92 -6.62 -0.55 11.13
C SER A 92 -6.59 -1.68 10.09
N PRO A 93 -5.59 -1.71 9.19
CA PRO A 93 -5.58 -2.70 8.12
C PRO A 93 -5.39 -4.11 8.67
N ILE A 94 -6.02 -5.08 8.02
CA ILE A 94 -6.05 -6.46 8.49
C ILE A 94 -4.65 -7.06 8.59
N CYS A 95 -3.80 -6.83 7.60
CA CYS A 95 -2.49 -7.50 7.52
C CYS A 95 -1.36 -6.74 8.23
N ASN A 96 -1.66 -5.60 8.85
CA ASN A 96 -0.67 -4.87 9.66
C ASN A 96 -0.69 -5.31 11.11
N LYS A 97 -1.64 -6.12 11.49
CA LYS A 97 -1.73 -6.62 12.87
C LYS A 97 -0.69 -7.69 13.09
N THR A 98 0.04 -7.59 14.17
CA THR A 98 1.03 -8.57 14.56
C THR A 98 0.67 -9.20 15.88
#